data_aa4d114a266e06fa9671dc42786a8874
#
_entry.id   aa4d114a266e06fa9671dc42786a8874
#
_cell.length_a   1.000
_cell.length_b   1.000
_cell.length_c   1.000
_cell.angle_alpha   90.00
_cell.angle_beta   90.00
_cell.angle_gamma   90.00
#
_symmetry.space_group_name_H-M   'P 1'
#
loop_
_entity.id
_entity.type
_entity.pdbx_description
1 polymer ?
#
loop_
_entity_poly.entity_id
_entity_poly.type
_entity_poly.pdbx_seq_one_letter_code
_entity_poly.pdbx_strand_id
1 'polypeptide(L)'
;MSFLLDTHAFLWFVAGDSQLPASIRSKIEDISQPCFLSSASLWEITIKQQIGKLTLAISPQELFDYIDRNQIEIIQINYKK
;
A
#
# COMPACT_ATOMS: atom_id res chain seq x y z
N MET A 1 13.07 11.48 6.03
CA MET A 1 13.25 10.92 4.69
C MET A 1 11.95 10.30 4.21
N SER A 2 11.54 10.61 3.00
CA SER A 2 10.29 10.07 2.45
C SER A 2 10.58 8.94 1.47
N PHE A 3 9.61 8.05 1.26
CA PHE A 3 9.77 6.99 0.29
C PHE A 3 8.42 6.60 -0.31
N LEU A 4 8.47 6.10 -1.53
CA LEU A 4 7.30 5.66 -2.28
C LEU A 4 7.21 4.14 -2.19
N LEU A 5 6.06 3.62 -1.76
CA LEU A 5 5.84 2.19 -1.68
C LEU A 5 5.55 1.60 -3.06
N ASP A 6 6.23 0.51 -3.36
CA ASP A 6 5.89 -0.32 -4.49
C ASP A 6 4.59 -1.08 -4.17
N THR A 7 3.82 -1.40 -5.21
CA THR A 7 2.58 -2.14 -5.05
C THR A 7 2.78 -3.45 -4.30
N HIS A 8 3.82 -4.22 -4.66
CA HIS A 8 4.11 -5.48 -3.99
C HIS A 8 4.49 -5.29 -2.52
N ALA A 9 5.29 -4.27 -2.24
CA ALA A 9 5.69 -3.98 -0.86
C ALA A 9 4.48 -3.64 -0.01
N PHE A 10 3.56 -2.87 -0.55
CA PHE A 10 2.33 -2.52 0.15
C PHE A 10 1.47 -3.76 0.41
N LEU A 11 1.32 -4.62 -0.59
CA LEU A 11 0.55 -5.85 -0.44
C LEU A 11 1.16 -6.77 0.62
N TRP A 12 2.48 -6.91 0.62
CA TRP A 12 3.16 -7.70 1.63
C TRP A 12 2.99 -7.11 3.03
N PHE A 13 3.02 -5.78 3.12
CA PHE A 13 2.82 -5.10 4.40
C PHE A 13 1.43 -5.40 4.97
N VAL A 14 0.41 -5.24 4.14
CA VAL A 14 -0.98 -5.45 4.56
C VAL A 14 -1.24 -6.92 4.92
N ALA A 15 -0.66 -7.85 4.15
CA ALA A 15 -0.85 -9.28 4.35
C ALA A 15 0.00 -9.84 5.51
N GLY A 16 0.92 -9.05 6.04
CA GLY A 16 1.84 -9.55 7.06
C GLY A 16 2.83 -10.56 6.50
N ASP A 17 3.16 -10.45 5.21
CA ASP A 17 4.00 -11.42 4.52
C ASP A 17 5.46 -11.26 4.91
N SER A 18 6.12 -12.38 5.20
CA SER A 18 7.53 -12.39 5.58
C SER A 18 8.48 -12.00 4.46
N GLN A 19 8.00 -11.95 3.22
CA GLN A 19 8.81 -11.46 2.11
C GLN A 19 9.18 -9.99 2.26
N LEU A 20 8.38 -9.22 3.04
CA LEU A 20 8.72 -7.84 3.33
C LEU A 20 9.77 -7.83 4.44
N PRO A 21 10.99 -7.29 4.18
CA PRO A 21 12.01 -7.22 5.22
C PRO A 21 11.53 -6.43 6.43
N ALA A 22 11.94 -6.87 7.63
CA ALA A 22 11.54 -6.23 8.88
C ALA A 22 11.95 -4.75 8.92
N SER A 23 13.10 -4.42 8.34
CA SER A 23 13.58 -3.03 8.27
C SER A 23 12.65 -2.15 7.46
N ILE A 24 12.10 -2.68 6.37
CA ILE A 24 11.16 -1.93 5.53
C ILE A 24 9.82 -1.78 6.24
N ARG A 25 9.35 -2.85 6.89
CA ARG A 25 8.12 -2.80 7.67
C ARG A 25 8.20 -1.73 8.77
N SER A 26 9.34 -1.67 9.46
CA SER A 26 9.54 -0.66 10.50
C SER A 26 9.48 0.76 9.93
N LYS A 27 10.01 0.97 8.74
CA LYS A 27 9.97 2.28 8.09
C LYS A 27 8.54 2.68 7.73
N ILE A 28 7.73 1.73 7.27
CA ILE A 28 6.32 2.01 6.95
C ILE A 28 5.56 2.37 8.22
N GLU A 29 5.82 1.67 9.31
CA GLU A 29 5.14 1.88 10.59
C GLU A 29 5.59 3.15 11.30
N ASP A 30 6.73 3.69 10.92
CA ASP A 30 7.28 4.91 11.53
C ASP A 30 6.60 6.14 10.93
N ILE A 31 5.62 6.68 11.63
CA ILE A 31 4.81 7.81 11.15
C ILE A 31 5.60 9.12 11.12
N SER A 32 6.81 9.14 11.67
CA SER A 32 7.66 10.33 11.59
C SER A 32 8.30 10.49 10.21
N GLN A 33 8.26 9.44 9.39
CA GLN A 33 8.80 9.46 8.03
C GLN A 33 7.67 9.35 7.02
N PRO A 34 7.52 10.35 6.12
CA PRO A 34 6.45 10.30 5.12
C PRO A 34 6.57 9.07 4.22
N CYS A 35 5.46 8.37 4.07
CA CYS A 35 5.36 7.20 3.21
C CYS A 35 4.25 7.45 2.21
N PHE A 36 4.52 7.19 0.94
CA PHE A 36 3.58 7.49 -0.13
C PHE A 36 3.23 6.23 -0.91
N LEU A 37 1.98 6.18 -1.35
CA LEU A 37 1.50 5.11 -2.23
C LEU A 37 0.83 5.77 -3.42
N SER A 38 1.17 5.30 -4.63
CA SER A 38 0.61 5.87 -5.84
C SER A 38 -0.87 5.49 -5.96
N SER A 39 -1.69 6.43 -6.43
CA SER A 39 -3.10 6.15 -6.69
C SER A 39 -3.26 5.05 -7.74
N ALA A 40 -2.33 4.96 -8.68
CA ALA A 40 -2.34 3.89 -9.68
C ALA A 40 -2.17 2.52 -9.03
N SER A 41 -1.30 2.40 -8.03
CA SER A 41 -1.12 1.15 -7.29
C SER A 41 -2.40 0.75 -6.57
N LEU A 42 -3.02 1.71 -5.89
CA LEU A 42 -4.26 1.46 -5.16
C LEU A 42 -5.38 1.03 -6.10
N TRP A 43 -5.48 1.70 -7.24
CA TRP A 43 -6.44 1.38 -8.29
C TRP A 43 -6.24 -0.04 -8.81
N GLU A 44 -4.99 -0.40 -9.09
CA GLU A 44 -4.64 -1.73 -9.56
C GLU A 44 -5.07 -2.82 -8.57
N ILE A 45 -4.79 -2.61 -7.30
CA ILE A 45 -5.14 -3.55 -6.24
C ILE A 45 -6.66 -3.73 -6.19
N THR A 46 -7.39 -2.63 -6.21
CA THR A 46 -8.85 -2.64 -6.12
C THR A 46 -9.47 -3.42 -7.29
N ILE A 47 -9.00 -3.13 -8.52
CA ILE A 47 -9.51 -3.80 -9.71
C ILE A 47 -9.22 -5.30 -9.66
N LYS A 48 -8.01 -5.68 -9.29
CA LYS A 48 -7.63 -7.09 -9.23
C LYS A 48 -8.42 -7.86 -8.19
N GLN A 49 -8.76 -7.23 -7.09
CA GLN A 49 -9.65 -7.84 -6.09
C GLN A 49 -11.04 -8.07 -6.66
N GLN A 50 -11.59 -7.09 -7.37
CA GLN A 50 -12.93 -7.18 -7.93
C GLN A 50 -13.07 -8.27 -8.97
N ILE A 51 -12.04 -8.49 -9.79
CA ILE A 51 -12.09 -9.52 -10.84
C ILE A 51 -11.55 -10.86 -10.37
N GLY A 52 -11.23 -10.98 -9.08
CA GLY A 52 -10.83 -12.25 -8.50
C GLY A 52 -9.41 -12.69 -8.80
N LYS A 53 -8.58 -11.81 -9.37
CA LYS A 53 -7.19 -12.15 -9.69
C LYS A 53 -6.24 -11.91 -8.53
N LEU A 54 -6.72 -11.26 -7.48
CA LEU A 54 -5.95 -11.01 -6.29
C LEU A 54 -6.82 -11.34 -5.09
N THR A 55 -6.38 -12.30 -4.29
CA THR A 55 -7.09 -12.68 -3.08
C THR A 55 -6.32 -12.12 -1.88
N LEU A 56 -6.96 -11.22 -1.16
CA LEU A 56 -6.44 -10.71 0.10
C LEU A 56 -7.36 -11.16 1.23
N ALA A 57 -6.77 -11.45 2.39
CA ALA A 57 -7.53 -11.85 3.57
C ALA A 57 -8.24 -10.68 4.24
N ILE A 58 -8.23 -9.51 3.61
CA ILE A 58 -8.84 -8.31 4.17
C ILE A 58 -9.78 -7.67 3.15
N SER A 59 -10.77 -6.93 3.64
CA SER A 59 -11.71 -6.22 2.81
C SER A 59 -11.08 -4.91 2.30
N PRO A 60 -11.67 -4.29 1.26
CA PRO A 60 -11.23 -2.96 0.82
C PRO A 60 -11.26 -1.92 1.92
N GLN A 61 -12.24 -2.01 2.83
CA GLN A 61 -12.32 -1.09 3.96
C GLN A 61 -11.11 -1.23 4.89
N GLU A 62 -10.70 -2.45 5.16
CA GLU A 62 -9.52 -2.70 5.98
C GLU A 62 -8.26 -2.18 5.30
N LEU A 63 -8.22 -2.25 3.98
CA LEU A 63 -7.09 -1.71 3.20
C LEU A 63 -6.92 -0.22 3.47
N PHE A 64 -8.03 0.54 3.40
CA PHE A 64 -8.02 1.96 3.68
C PHE A 64 -7.66 2.24 5.15
N ASP A 65 -8.10 1.38 6.07
CA ASP A 65 -7.75 1.51 7.48
C ASP A 65 -6.23 1.39 7.70
N TYR A 66 -5.58 0.49 6.99
CA TYR A 66 -4.12 0.37 7.05
C TYR A 66 -3.44 1.64 6.57
N ILE A 67 -3.96 2.23 5.48
CA ILE A 67 -3.41 3.47 4.92
C ILE A 67 -3.52 4.59 5.94
N ASP A 68 -4.70 4.76 6.54
CA ASP A 68 -4.94 5.82 7.52
C ASP A 68 -4.11 5.62 8.79
N ARG A 69 -4.09 4.39 9.30
CA ARG A 69 -3.42 4.08 10.56
C ARG A 69 -1.92 4.35 10.49
N ASN A 70 -1.33 4.07 9.33
CA ASN A 70 0.10 4.26 9.13
C ASN A 70 0.42 5.59 8.49
N GLN A 71 -0.56 6.45 8.31
CA GLN A 71 -0.42 7.79 7.73
C GLN A 71 0.28 7.76 6.37
N ILE A 72 -0.09 6.78 5.57
CA ILE A 72 0.41 6.67 4.20
C ILE A 72 -0.36 7.66 3.34
N GLU A 73 0.35 8.50 2.60
CA GLU A 73 -0.28 9.46 1.70
C GLU A 73 -0.45 8.87 0.31
N ILE A 74 -1.60 9.12 -0.29
CA ILE A 74 -1.85 8.69 -1.66
C ILE A 74 -1.42 9.80 -2.60
N ILE A 75 -0.48 9.48 -3.50
CA ILE A 75 -0.02 10.42 -4.52
C ILE A 75 -0.82 10.16 -5.78
N GLN A 76 -1.50 11.20 -6.26
CA GLN A 76 -2.25 11.09 -7.49
C GLN A 76 -1.33 11.26 -8.67
N ILE A 77 -1.39 10.30 -9.59
CA ILE A 77 -0.58 10.35 -10.81
C ILE A 77 -1.48 10.77 -11.96
N ASN A 78 -1.09 11.87 -12.61
CA ASN A 78 -1.81 12.36 -13.78
C ASN A 78 -1.09 11.92 -15.02
N TYR A 79 -1.80 11.20 -15.88
CA TYR A 79 -1.27 10.83 -17.17
C TYR A 79 -1.77 11.83 -18.20
N LYS A 80 -0.84 12.57 -18.76
CA LYS A 80 -1.17 13.46 -19.88
C LYS A 80 -0.97 12.71 -21.17
N LYS A 81 -1.93 12.85 -22.01
CA LYS A 81 -1.84 12.27 -23.34
C LYS A 81 -1.51 13.36 -24.36
#